data_99e9947fd216f95868a4e053ab7b267a
#
_entry.id   99e9947fd216f95868a4e053ab7b267a
#
_cell.length_a   1.000
_cell.length_b   1.000
_cell.length_c   1.000
_cell.angle_alpha   90.00
_cell.angle_beta   90.00
_cell.angle_gamma   90.00
#
_symmetry.space_group_name_H-M   'P 1'
#
loop_
_entity.id
_entity.type
_entity.pdbx_description
1 polymer ?
#
loop_
_entity_poly.entity_id
_entity_poly.type
_entity_poly.pdbx_seq_one_letter_code
_entity_poly.pdbx_strand_id
1 'polypeptide(L)'
;MNPSLTIEPLTWGDKRFHTWNYEMRKQFGTKVFKVMLDAGFTCPNRDGTIATGGCTFCSARGSGDFAGSRRDDLVTQFGKIRDLQHQKWPEAHYIGYFQAYTNTYAPVEVLKEYYDAILQQPGVVGLSIATRPDCLPDDVIDYLAELNERTYLWIEMGLQTIHESTSRLINRAHDTQCYLDAVAKLRARGIRVCAHIIYGLPQETHEMMLETGRAVADMDVQGIKIHLLHLMRKTPMVKQYEAGLLRFLEKDEYVSLVVDTLEILPPEMIVHRLTGDAPRDLLIGPMWSLKKWEVLNAFDEELRRRDTWQGKKRLKSLKTAEVNA
;
A
#
# COMPACT_ATOMS: atom_id res chain seq x y z
N MET A 1 -29.73 25.07 -21.38
CA MET A 1 -28.66 25.17 -20.39
C MET A 1 -28.81 23.95 -19.49
N ASN A 2 -27.89 22.99 -19.61
CA ASN A 2 -27.90 21.83 -18.71
C ASN A 2 -27.66 22.33 -17.28
N PRO A 3 -28.48 21.91 -16.29
CA PRO A 3 -28.21 22.25 -14.92
C PRO A 3 -26.82 21.70 -14.58
N SER A 4 -25.92 22.56 -14.12
CA SER A 4 -24.60 22.13 -13.68
C SER A 4 -24.80 21.07 -12.59
N LEU A 5 -24.40 19.84 -12.86
CA LEU A 5 -24.42 18.73 -11.90
C LEU A 5 -23.48 19.12 -10.73
N THR A 6 -24.02 19.83 -9.76
CA THR A 6 -23.30 20.19 -8.56
C THR A 6 -23.17 18.94 -7.69
N ILE A 7 -21.94 18.53 -7.39
CA ILE A 7 -21.66 17.46 -6.46
C ILE A 7 -21.10 18.11 -5.21
N GLU A 8 -21.75 17.88 -4.06
CA GLU A 8 -21.29 18.37 -2.78
C GLU A 8 -19.88 17.86 -2.46
N PRO A 9 -18.97 18.73 -1.98
CA PRO A 9 -17.63 18.32 -1.59
C PRO A 9 -17.66 17.27 -0.47
N LEU A 10 -16.95 16.18 -0.67
CA LEU A 10 -16.76 15.17 0.37
C LEU A 10 -15.51 15.50 1.20
N THR A 11 -15.62 15.28 2.50
CA THR A 11 -14.51 15.42 3.44
C THR A 11 -14.47 14.26 4.44
N TRP A 12 -13.27 13.95 4.93
CA TRP A 12 -13.01 12.94 5.96
C TRP A 12 -12.26 13.62 7.10
N GLY A 13 -13.04 14.26 8.01
CA GLY A 13 -12.52 15.19 9.00
C GLY A 13 -11.99 16.47 8.31
N ASP A 14 -10.73 16.78 8.52
CA ASP A 14 -10.03 17.93 7.92
C ASP A 14 -9.44 17.63 6.52
N LYS A 15 -9.60 16.40 6.00
CA LYS A 15 -9.00 15.95 4.74
C LYS A 15 -10.02 15.87 3.60
N ARG A 16 -9.53 16.07 2.38
CA ARG A 16 -10.30 15.93 1.15
C ARG A 16 -10.15 14.54 0.50
N PHE A 17 -9.67 13.56 1.26
CA PHE A 17 -9.58 12.15 0.86
C PHE A 17 -9.72 11.24 2.08
N HIS A 18 -10.19 10.02 1.87
CA HIS A 18 -10.49 9.02 2.90
C HIS A 18 -9.21 8.44 3.49
N THR A 19 -8.70 9.08 4.53
CA THR A 19 -7.44 8.68 5.15
C THR A 19 -7.60 7.44 6.05
N TRP A 20 -6.55 6.62 6.11
CA TRP A 20 -6.43 5.54 7.09
C TRP A 20 -6.71 6.01 8.53
N ASN A 21 -6.17 7.17 8.92
CA ASN A 21 -6.36 7.69 10.27
C ASN A 21 -7.82 8.05 10.58
N TYR A 22 -8.54 8.60 9.60
CA TYR A 22 -9.98 8.88 9.75
C TYR A 22 -10.76 7.58 9.95
N GLU A 23 -10.52 6.57 9.10
CA GLU A 23 -11.20 5.29 9.19
C GLU A 23 -10.92 4.57 10.51
N MET A 24 -9.66 4.55 10.96
CA MET A 24 -9.29 3.93 12.22
C MET A 24 -9.95 4.61 13.43
N ARG A 25 -10.02 5.94 13.44
CA ARG A 25 -10.74 6.66 14.49
C ARG A 25 -12.25 6.38 14.48
N LYS A 26 -12.83 6.27 13.29
CA LYS A 26 -14.24 5.91 13.12
C LYS A 26 -14.51 4.49 13.62
N GLN A 27 -13.63 3.54 13.33
CA GLN A 27 -13.79 2.12 13.68
C GLN A 27 -13.50 1.82 15.15
N PHE A 28 -12.47 2.47 15.73
CA PHE A 28 -11.95 2.10 17.06
C PHE A 28 -12.04 3.24 18.09
N GLY A 29 -12.58 4.39 17.72
CA GLY A 29 -12.72 5.55 18.62
C GLY A 29 -11.40 6.29 18.93
N THR A 30 -10.26 5.71 18.61
CA THR A 30 -8.93 6.24 18.92
C THR A 30 -7.97 6.12 17.74
N LYS A 31 -6.75 6.62 17.93
CA LYS A 31 -5.67 6.46 16.96
C LYS A 31 -5.17 5.02 16.94
N VAL A 32 -4.92 4.50 15.73
CA VAL A 32 -4.36 3.16 15.54
C VAL A 32 -3.05 3.24 14.77
N PHE A 33 -2.00 2.66 15.31
CA PHE A 33 -0.69 2.58 14.68
C PHE A 33 -0.44 1.20 14.07
N LYS A 34 0.24 1.16 12.93
CA LYS A 34 0.82 -0.07 12.41
C LYS A 34 2.19 -0.29 13.04
N VAL A 35 2.35 -1.42 13.71
CA VAL A 35 3.63 -1.88 14.26
C VAL A 35 4.28 -2.80 13.23
N MET A 36 5.32 -2.32 12.58
CA MET A 36 5.97 -2.99 11.47
C MET A 36 6.89 -4.11 11.93
N LEU A 37 6.60 -5.34 11.49
CA LEU A 37 7.26 -6.57 11.92
C LEU A 37 8.02 -7.23 10.76
N ASP A 38 9.16 -7.85 11.07
CA ASP A 38 9.90 -8.74 10.19
C ASP A 38 9.87 -10.16 10.79
N ALA A 39 8.97 -11.00 10.25
CA ALA A 39 8.77 -12.37 10.73
C ALA A 39 9.79 -13.40 10.17
N GLY A 40 10.82 -12.92 9.48
CA GLY A 40 11.87 -13.80 8.95
C GLY A 40 11.50 -14.54 7.67
N PHE A 41 10.33 -14.28 7.08
CA PHE A 41 9.92 -14.87 5.80
C PHE A 41 10.89 -14.50 4.67
N THR A 42 10.79 -15.26 3.56
CA THR A 42 11.48 -14.97 2.30
C THR A 42 10.48 -14.56 1.21
N CYS A 43 10.90 -14.61 -0.03
CA CYS A 43 10.08 -14.29 -1.19
C CYS A 43 10.41 -15.27 -2.32
N PRO A 44 9.41 -15.93 -2.96
CA PRO A 44 9.64 -16.90 -4.03
C PRO A 44 10.31 -16.26 -5.27
N ASN A 45 10.24 -14.93 -5.39
CA ASN A 45 10.98 -14.18 -6.41
C ASN A 45 12.47 -13.97 -6.05
N ARG A 46 12.94 -14.45 -4.88
CA ARG A 46 14.33 -14.34 -4.42
C ARG A 46 15.00 -15.67 -4.18
N ASP A 47 14.28 -16.65 -3.64
CA ASP A 47 14.82 -17.94 -3.23
C ASP A 47 14.92 -18.96 -4.38
N GLY A 48 14.49 -18.58 -5.58
CA GLY A 48 14.56 -19.40 -6.77
C GLY A 48 13.33 -20.27 -7.03
N THR A 49 12.31 -20.21 -6.19
CA THR A 49 11.07 -21.00 -6.39
C THR A 49 10.31 -20.52 -7.63
N ILE A 50 10.18 -19.21 -7.85
CA ILE A 50 9.56 -18.62 -9.04
C ILE A 50 10.61 -17.91 -9.90
N ALA A 51 11.44 -17.07 -9.29
CA ALA A 51 12.52 -16.35 -9.93
C ALA A 51 13.63 -16.02 -8.93
N THR A 52 14.71 -15.41 -9.40
CA THR A 52 15.86 -15.03 -8.57
C THR A 52 16.04 -13.52 -8.51
N GLY A 53 16.74 -13.02 -7.49
CA GLY A 53 17.14 -11.63 -7.34
C GLY A 53 16.06 -10.70 -6.79
N GLY A 54 14.79 -11.05 -6.85
CA GLY A 54 13.66 -10.22 -6.40
C GLY A 54 13.34 -9.07 -7.35
N CYS A 55 12.35 -8.27 -6.98
CA CYS A 55 12.04 -7.04 -7.73
C CYS A 55 13.23 -6.08 -7.71
N THR A 56 13.51 -5.41 -8.84
CA THR A 56 14.73 -4.60 -9.02
C THR A 56 14.81 -3.41 -8.07
N PHE A 57 13.68 -2.91 -7.57
CA PHE A 57 13.60 -1.82 -6.60
C PHE A 57 13.70 -2.27 -5.13
N CYS A 58 13.55 -3.57 -4.87
CA CYS A 58 13.39 -4.09 -3.51
C CYS A 58 14.75 -4.19 -2.80
N SER A 59 14.86 -3.56 -1.61
CA SER A 59 16.07 -3.62 -0.79
C SER A 59 16.40 -5.05 -0.32
N ALA A 60 17.58 -5.23 0.22
CA ALA A 60 17.98 -6.49 0.84
C ALA A 60 17.07 -6.91 2.03
N ARG A 61 16.28 -5.97 2.58
CA ARG A 61 15.32 -6.21 3.67
C ARG A 61 13.89 -6.47 3.19
N GLY A 62 13.68 -6.68 1.88
CA GLY A 62 12.37 -7.06 1.36
C GLY A 62 11.27 -6.03 1.63
N SER A 63 11.55 -4.73 1.44
CA SER A 63 10.66 -3.60 1.79
C SER A 63 10.37 -3.44 3.29
N GLY A 64 11.12 -4.15 4.14
CA GLY A 64 11.04 -4.08 5.61
C GLY A 64 12.13 -3.20 6.23
N ASP A 65 12.59 -2.15 5.55
CA ASP A 65 13.69 -1.31 6.02
C ASP A 65 13.40 -0.62 7.35
N PHE A 66 12.14 -0.41 7.68
CA PHE A 66 11.66 0.16 8.94
C PHE A 66 10.97 -0.87 9.85
N ALA A 67 10.96 -2.14 9.49
CA ALA A 67 10.44 -3.20 10.34
C ALA A 67 11.39 -3.51 11.50
N GLY A 68 10.90 -4.23 12.49
CA GLY A 68 11.68 -4.72 13.61
C GLY A 68 12.91 -5.52 13.18
N SER A 69 13.78 -5.78 14.12
CA SER A 69 15.02 -6.53 13.86
C SER A 69 14.73 -8.04 13.83
N ARG A 70 15.14 -8.75 12.78
CA ARG A 70 15.12 -10.23 12.74
C ARG A 70 15.89 -10.95 13.86
N ARG A 71 16.73 -10.23 14.60
CA ARG A 71 17.45 -10.78 15.76
C ARG A 71 16.55 -10.91 17.00
N ASP A 72 15.44 -10.15 17.00
CA ASP A 72 14.44 -10.19 18.04
C ASP A 72 13.27 -11.09 17.60
N ASP A 73 12.65 -11.81 18.51
CA ASP A 73 11.38 -12.46 18.27
C ASP A 73 10.26 -11.43 18.00
N LEU A 74 9.13 -11.87 17.45
CA LEU A 74 8.04 -10.98 17.03
C LEU A 74 7.45 -10.17 18.19
N VAL A 75 7.32 -10.78 19.37
CA VAL A 75 6.75 -10.12 20.55
C VAL A 75 7.69 -9.01 21.04
N THR A 76 9.00 -9.27 21.04
CA THR A 76 10.04 -8.29 21.38
C THR A 76 10.06 -7.14 20.36
N GLN A 77 9.97 -7.44 19.04
CA GLN A 77 9.86 -6.40 18.00
C GLN A 77 8.63 -5.53 18.24
N PHE A 78 7.48 -6.16 18.49
CA PHE A 78 6.22 -5.47 18.74
C PHE A 78 6.33 -4.55 19.96
N GLY A 79 6.82 -5.06 21.08
CA GLY A 79 6.97 -4.31 22.33
C GLY A 79 7.84 -3.07 22.16
N LYS A 80 9.02 -3.20 21.56
CA LYS A 80 9.94 -2.08 21.31
C LYS A 80 9.30 -0.95 20.50
N ILE A 81 8.57 -1.28 19.42
CA ILE A 81 7.96 -0.28 18.55
C ILE A 81 6.72 0.33 19.21
N ARG A 82 5.88 -0.51 19.85
CA ARG A 82 4.71 -0.06 20.61
C ARG A 82 5.09 0.95 21.67
N ASP A 83 6.11 0.66 22.49
CA ASP A 83 6.49 1.50 23.62
C ASP A 83 6.95 2.89 23.18
N LEU A 84 7.64 3.01 22.04
CA LEU A 84 7.99 4.29 21.44
C LEU A 84 6.75 5.10 20.98
N GLN A 85 5.70 4.42 20.51
CA GLN A 85 4.47 5.07 20.07
C GLN A 85 3.58 5.41 21.27
N HIS A 86 3.52 4.53 22.25
CA HIS A 86 2.71 4.66 23.47
C HIS A 86 3.10 5.89 24.31
N GLN A 87 4.39 6.24 24.35
CA GLN A 87 4.86 7.47 25.03
C GLN A 87 4.16 8.74 24.52
N LYS A 88 3.82 8.80 23.23
CA LYS A 88 3.16 9.96 22.63
C LYS A 88 1.64 9.84 22.62
N TRP A 89 1.12 8.61 22.62
CA TRP A 89 -0.29 8.29 22.43
C TRP A 89 -0.70 7.12 23.32
N PRO A 90 -0.89 7.34 24.64
CA PRO A 90 -1.20 6.27 25.59
C PRO A 90 -2.49 5.51 25.29
N GLU A 91 -3.50 6.18 24.74
CA GLU A 91 -4.81 5.61 24.39
C GLU A 91 -4.84 4.93 23.00
N ALA A 92 -3.70 4.84 22.32
CA ALA A 92 -3.66 4.27 20.98
C ALA A 92 -3.83 2.75 20.98
N HIS A 93 -4.46 2.24 19.91
CA HIS A 93 -4.47 0.82 19.56
C HIS A 93 -3.45 0.51 18.48
N TYR A 94 -3.24 -0.78 18.22
CA TYR A 94 -2.19 -1.23 17.33
C TYR A 94 -2.70 -2.25 16.32
N ILE A 95 -2.15 -2.22 15.12
CA ILE A 95 -2.27 -3.29 14.12
C ILE A 95 -0.88 -3.88 13.93
N GLY A 96 -0.76 -5.19 14.12
CA GLY A 96 0.45 -5.91 13.78
C GLY A 96 0.62 -5.93 12.26
N TYR A 97 1.69 -5.30 11.75
CA TYR A 97 1.93 -5.21 10.32
C TYR A 97 3.12 -6.06 9.90
N PHE A 98 2.84 -7.25 9.38
CA PHE A 98 3.81 -8.13 8.76
C PHE A 98 4.21 -7.56 7.42
N GLN A 99 5.34 -6.84 7.38
CA GLN A 99 5.71 -6.00 6.25
C GLN A 99 6.81 -6.59 5.38
N ALA A 100 7.85 -7.18 6.00
CA ALA A 100 9.05 -7.59 5.28
C ALA A 100 8.79 -8.84 4.44
N TYR A 101 9.15 -8.80 3.16
CA TYR A 101 9.02 -9.91 2.19
C TYR A 101 7.57 -10.36 1.94
N THR A 102 7.32 -11.70 1.94
CA THR A 102 6.04 -12.32 1.56
C THR A 102 5.50 -13.10 2.74
N ASN A 103 4.59 -12.50 3.48
CA ASN A 103 4.21 -12.98 4.82
C ASN A 103 3.11 -14.05 4.83
N THR A 104 2.71 -14.58 3.69
CA THR A 104 1.87 -15.78 3.54
C THR A 104 2.65 -16.95 2.92
N TYR A 105 3.95 -16.79 2.68
CA TYR A 105 4.80 -17.78 2.06
C TYR A 105 5.44 -18.69 3.12
N ALA A 106 4.58 -19.48 3.77
CA ALA A 106 4.93 -20.50 4.75
C ALA A 106 3.75 -21.46 4.96
N PRO A 107 3.95 -22.65 5.58
CA PRO A 107 2.86 -23.51 6.03
C PRO A 107 1.91 -22.79 6.98
N VAL A 108 0.61 -23.12 6.93
CA VAL A 108 -0.46 -22.47 7.71
C VAL A 108 -0.17 -22.52 9.22
N GLU A 109 0.42 -23.59 9.73
CA GLU A 109 0.76 -23.76 11.13
C GLU A 109 1.75 -22.68 11.60
N VAL A 110 2.74 -22.36 10.77
CA VAL A 110 3.72 -21.29 11.05
C VAL A 110 3.04 -19.93 11.02
N LEU A 111 2.13 -19.70 10.06
CA LEU A 111 1.36 -18.46 9.98
C LEU A 111 0.48 -18.28 11.22
N LYS A 112 -0.20 -19.34 11.68
CA LYS A 112 -1.01 -19.34 12.90
C LYS A 112 -0.18 -18.95 14.12
N GLU A 113 0.94 -19.58 14.33
CA GLU A 113 1.84 -19.29 15.45
C GLU A 113 2.23 -17.79 15.47
N TYR A 114 2.68 -17.25 14.33
CA TYR A 114 3.16 -15.88 14.26
C TYR A 114 2.06 -14.83 14.37
N TYR A 115 0.92 -15.07 13.73
CA TYR A 115 -0.19 -14.11 13.77
C TYR A 115 -0.88 -14.12 15.13
N ASP A 116 -1.09 -15.28 15.75
CA ASP A 116 -1.69 -15.40 17.07
C ASP A 116 -0.78 -14.81 18.15
N ALA A 117 0.55 -14.96 18.05
CA ALA A 117 1.49 -14.33 18.99
C ALA A 117 1.37 -12.80 19.02
N ILE A 118 1.09 -12.18 17.87
CA ILE A 118 0.88 -10.73 17.79
C ILE A 118 -0.54 -10.32 18.20
N LEU A 119 -1.56 -11.10 17.85
CA LEU A 119 -2.94 -10.81 18.26
C LEU A 119 -3.14 -10.84 19.78
N GLN A 120 -2.33 -11.61 20.49
CA GLN A 120 -2.35 -11.68 21.96
C GLN A 120 -1.68 -10.48 22.64
N GLN A 121 -1.02 -9.58 21.88
CA GLN A 121 -0.34 -8.43 22.47
C GLN A 121 -1.33 -7.34 22.91
N PRO A 122 -1.08 -6.67 24.05
CA PRO A 122 -1.96 -5.64 24.56
C PRO A 122 -2.22 -4.51 23.55
N GLY A 123 -3.49 -4.17 23.37
CA GLY A 123 -3.94 -3.08 22.50
C GLY A 123 -3.93 -3.41 21.01
N VAL A 124 -3.63 -4.64 20.62
CA VAL A 124 -3.76 -5.08 19.21
C VAL A 124 -5.22 -5.28 18.86
N VAL A 125 -5.67 -4.62 17.82
CA VAL A 125 -7.06 -4.67 17.30
C VAL A 125 -7.14 -5.31 15.91
N GLY A 126 -6.02 -5.66 15.30
CA GLY A 126 -6.01 -6.27 13.98
C GLY A 126 -4.63 -6.57 13.43
N LEU A 127 -4.64 -7.15 12.24
CA LEU A 127 -3.43 -7.46 11.48
C LEU A 127 -3.48 -6.85 10.09
N SER A 128 -2.30 -6.53 9.57
CA SER A 128 -2.06 -6.14 8.19
C SER A 128 -0.94 -7.02 7.65
N ILE A 129 -1.19 -7.76 6.59
CA ILE A 129 -0.28 -8.80 6.09
C ILE A 129 0.14 -8.46 4.67
N ALA A 130 1.40 -8.05 4.49
CA ALA A 130 1.95 -7.79 3.17
C ALA A 130 2.36 -9.10 2.49
N THR A 131 1.87 -9.29 1.27
CA THR A 131 2.15 -10.52 0.51
C THR A 131 2.14 -10.30 -0.99
N ARG A 132 2.40 -11.38 -1.71
CA ARG A 132 2.30 -11.49 -3.17
C ARG A 132 1.02 -12.24 -3.55
N PRO A 133 0.42 -11.95 -4.72
CA PRO A 133 -0.81 -12.63 -5.15
C PRO A 133 -0.61 -14.14 -5.40
N ASP A 134 0.59 -14.54 -5.85
CA ASP A 134 0.97 -15.92 -6.13
C ASP A 134 1.35 -16.75 -4.87
N CYS A 135 1.24 -16.16 -3.68
CA CYS A 135 1.51 -16.81 -2.40
C CYS A 135 0.23 -16.91 -1.53
N LEU A 136 -0.90 -17.16 -2.17
CA LEU A 136 -2.21 -17.31 -1.55
C LEU A 136 -2.88 -18.62 -2.01
N PRO A 137 -2.32 -19.79 -1.65
CA PRO A 137 -2.98 -21.07 -1.88
C PRO A 137 -4.25 -21.18 -1.06
N ASP A 138 -5.13 -22.12 -1.41
CA ASP A 138 -6.48 -22.16 -0.87
C ASP A 138 -6.52 -22.42 0.65
N ASP A 139 -5.61 -23.24 1.18
CA ASP A 139 -5.45 -23.49 2.62
C ASP A 139 -5.07 -22.23 3.41
N VAL A 140 -4.19 -21.39 2.84
CA VAL A 140 -3.84 -20.10 3.43
C VAL A 140 -5.04 -19.15 3.35
N ILE A 141 -5.77 -19.10 2.24
CA ILE A 141 -6.96 -18.25 2.11
C ILE A 141 -8.04 -18.69 3.10
N ASP A 142 -8.27 -19.98 3.30
CA ASP A 142 -9.22 -20.52 4.26
C ASP A 142 -8.85 -20.11 5.69
N TYR A 143 -7.57 -20.22 6.05
CA TYR A 143 -7.09 -19.72 7.34
C TYR A 143 -7.24 -18.18 7.49
N LEU A 144 -6.95 -17.42 6.44
CA LEU A 144 -7.14 -15.96 6.47
C LEU A 144 -8.62 -15.59 6.61
N ALA A 145 -9.55 -16.40 6.10
CA ALA A 145 -10.98 -16.21 6.30
C ALA A 145 -11.36 -16.42 7.77
N GLU A 146 -10.91 -17.51 8.42
CA GLU A 146 -11.07 -17.72 9.86
C GLU A 146 -10.49 -16.57 10.68
N LEU A 147 -9.32 -16.07 10.28
CA LEU A 147 -8.65 -14.94 10.93
C LEU A 147 -9.46 -13.66 10.80
N ASN A 148 -10.06 -13.41 9.63
CA ASN A 148 -10.88 -12.23 9.37
C ASN A 148 -12.18 -12.18 10.22
N GLU A 149 -12.70 -13.32 10.65
CA GLU A 149 -13.83 -13.39 11.60
C GLU A 149 -13.43 -13.00 13.02
N ARG A 150 -12.15 -13.20 13.39
CA ARG A 150 -11.63 -12.96 14.74
C ARG A 150 -11.01 -11.58 14.95
N THR A 151 -10.60 -10.89 13.87
CA THR A 151 -9.86 -9.64 13.99
C THR A 151 -10.05 -8.73 12.77
N TYR A 152 -9.67 -7.47 12.92
CA TYR A 152 -9.66 -6.51 11.82
C TYR A 152 -8.48 -6.80 10.88
N LEU A 153 -8.76 -7.54 9.80
CA LEU A 153 -7.73 -8.03 8.88
C LEU A 153 -7.64 -7.19 7.60
N TRP A 154 -6.39 -6.95 7.16
CA TRP A 154 -6.04 -6.43 5.86
C TRP A 154 -4.99 -7.30 5.18
N ILE A 155 -5.23 -7.68 3.93
CA ILE A 155 -4.21 -8.25 3.05
C ILE A 155 -3.70 -7.15 2.13
N GLU A 156 -2.40 -6.87 2.21
CA GLU A 156 -1.74 -5.82 1.44
C GLU A 156 -0.93 -6.44 0.32
N MET A 157 -1.41 -6.30 -0.92
CA MET A 157 -0.81 -6.96 -2.08
C MET A 157 -0.11 -5.99 -3.03
N GLY A 158 1.10 -6.37 -3.46
CA GLY A 158 1.88 -5.62 -4.44
C GLY A 158 1.40 -5.86 -5.87
N LEU A 159 0.65 -4.91 -6.44
CA LEU A 159 0.38 -4.81 -7.87
C LEU A 159 1.51 -4.08 -8.60
N GLN A 160 1.97 -3.00 -8.03
CA GLN A 160 2.99 -2.05 -8.50
C GLN A 160 2.54 -1.27 -9.74
N THR A 161 2.18 -1.95 -10.82
CA THR A 161 1.68 -1.43 -12.10
C THR A 161 0.82 -2.49 -12.79
N ILE A 162 -0.07 -2.06 -13.69
CA ILE A 162 -0.82 -2.97 -14.59
C ILE A 162 -0.06 -3.27 -15.88
N HIS A 163 1.01 -2.54 -16.17
CA HIS A 163 1.75 -2.64 -17.43
C HIS A 163 2.74 -3.79 -17.39
N GLU A 164 2.47 -4.84 -18.17
CA GLU A 164 3.30 -6.05 -18.18
C GLU A 164 4.72 -5.81 -18.70
N SER A 165 4.93 -4.81 -19.57
CA SER A 165 6.27 -4.39 -19.99
C SER A 165 7.09 -3.88 -18.80
N THR A 166 6.51 -2.98 -17.99
CA THR A 166 7.13 -2.48 -16.76
C THR A 166 7.30 -3.59 -15.73
N SER A 167 6.29 -4.45 -15.57
CA SER A 167 6.34 -5.62 -14.67
C SER A 167 7.57 -6.50 -14.95
N ARG A 168 7.86 -6.76 -16.22
CA ARG A 168 9.07 -7.49 -16.63
C ARG A 168 10.35 -6.71 -16.32
N LEU A 169 10.37 -5.40 -16.60
CA LEU A 169 11.54 -4.54 -16.31
C LEU A 169 11.90 -4.52 -14.84
N ILE A 170 10.90 -4.51 -13.96
CA ILE A 170 11.11 -4.51 -12.50
C ILE A 170 11.26 -5.91 -11.89
N ASN A 171 11.22 -6.97 -12.70
CA ASN A 171 11.29 -8.37 -12.26
C ASN A 171 10.23 -8.71 -11.18
N ARG A 172 8.96 -8.29 -11.40
CA ARG A 172 7.86 -8.58 -10.45
C ARG A 172 7.53 -10.06 -10.36
N ALA A 173 7.71 -10.79 -11.47
CA ALA A 173 7.57 -12.25 -11.59
C ALA A 173 6.16 -12.79 -11.26
N HIS A 174 5.13 -12.00 -11.46
CA HIS A 174 3.72 -12.40 -11.60
C HIS A 174 3.03 -11.40 -12.54
N ASP A 175 1.99 -11.81 -13.22
CA ASP A 175 1.20 -10.95 -14.10
C ASP A 175 0.03 -10.27 -13.37
N THR A 176 -0.65 -9.40 -14.06
CA THR A 176 -1.81 -8.68 -13.52
C THR A 176 -3.01 -9.61 -13.33
N GLN A 177 -3.16 -10.66 -14.16
CA GLN A 177 -4.24 -11.62 -13.98
C GLN A 177 -4.12 -12.40 -12.68
N CYS A 178 -2.91 -12.85 -12.32
CA CYS A 178 -2.65 -13.46 -11.01
C CYS A 178 -3.08 -12.56 -9.84
N TYR A 179 -2.85 -11.23 -9.96
CA TYR A 179 -3.31 -10.28 -8.96
C TYR A 179 -4.84 -10.21 -8.88
N LEU A 180 -5.53 -10.15 -10.02
CA LEU A 180 -7.00 -10.09 -10.08
C LEU A 180 -7.64 -11.35 -9.50
N ASP A 181 -7.09 -12.53 -9.83
CA ASP A 181 -7.56 -13.82 -9.31
C ASP A 181 -7.41 -13.89 -7.79
N ALA A 182 -6.29 -13.41 -7.25
CA ALA A 182 -6.07 -13.35 -5.80
C ALA A 182 -7.05 -12.39 -5.11
N VAL A 183 -7.31 -11.21 -5.70
CA VAL A 183 -8.34 -10.28 -5.21
C VAL A 183 -9.69 -10.98 -5.18
N ALA A 184 -10.11 -11.62 -6.28
CA ALA A 184 -11.41 -12.31 -6.36
C ALA A 184 -11.54 -13.39 -5.27
N LYS A 185 -10.52 -14.21 -5.05
CA LYS A 185 -10.50 -15.26 -4.00
C LYS A 185 -10.63 -14.68 -2.59
N LEU A 186 -9.88 -13.62 -2.27
CA LEU A 186 -9.94 -12.95 -0.96
C LEU A 186 -11.29 -12.28 -0.74
N ARG A 187 -11.80 -11.60 -1.76
CA ARG A 187 -13.10 -10.90 -1.68
C ARG A 187 -14.28 -11.84 -1.55
N ALA A 188 -14.24 -13.00 -2.19
CA ALA A 188 -15.23 -14.07 -2.00
C ALA A 188 -15.33 -14.55 -0.53
N ARG A 189 -14.30 -14.33 0.27
CA ARG A 189 -14.25 -14.62 1.72
C ARG A 189 -14.42 -13.36 2.59
N GLY A 190 -14.84 -12.23 2.00
CA GLY A 190 -15.05 -10.96 2.73
C GLY A 190 -13.79 -10.30 3.25
N ILE A 191 -12.60 -10.77 2.86
CA ILE A 191 -11.31 -10.25 3.33
C ILE A 191 -11.00 -8.92 2.64
N ARG A 192 -10.57 -7.91 3.42
CA ARG A 192 -10.19 -6.60 2.89
C ARG A 192 -8.83 -6.66 2.20
N VAL A 193 -8.76 -6.05 1.03
CA VAL A 193 -7.53 -5.96 0.23
C VAL A 193 -7.10 -4.51 0.08
N CYS A 194 -5.80 -4.26 0.30
CA CYS A 194 -5.15 -3.00 -0.01
C CYS A 194 -4.17 -3.18 -1.16
N ALA A 195 -4.41 -2.48 -2.27
CA ALA A 195 -3.53 -2.48 -3.43
C ALA A 195 -2.30 -1.59 -3.18
N HIS A 196 -1.10 -2.11 -3.45
CA HIS A 196 0.13 -1.32 -3.48
C HIS A 196 0.53 -1.02 -4.91
N ILE A 197 0.63 0.26 -5.27
CA ILE A 197 1.14 0.73 -6.56
C ILE A 197 2.35 1.63 -6.35
N ILE A 198 3.20 1.73 -7.38
CA ILE A 198 4.41 2.55 -7.36
C ILE A 198 4.40 3.47 -8.58
N TYR A 199 4.51 4.77 -8.36
CA TYR A 199 4.69 5.77 -9.40
C TYR A 199 6.16 6.14 -9.59
N GLY A 200 6.54 6.36 -10.85
CA GLY A 200 7.92 6.62 -11.25
C GLY A 200 8.71 5.37 -11.63
N LEU A 201 8.04 4.26 -11.92
CA LEU A 201 8.67 3.03 -12.41
C LEU A 201 9.35 3.26 -13.79
N PRO A 202 10.36 2.42 -14.13
CA PRO A 202 11.10 2.57 -15.40
C PRO A 202 10.19 2.60 -16.63
N GLN A 203 10.40 3.59 -17.50
CA GLN A 203 9.70 3.79 -18.78
C GLN A 203 8.20 4.09 -18.66
N GLU A 204 7.64 4.29 -17.46
CA GLU A 204 6.25 4.71 -17.33
C GLU A 204 6.08 6.19 -17.59
N THR A 205 5.09 6.50 -18.43
CA THR A 205 4.61 7.86 -18.66
C THR A 205 3.60 8.25 -17.57
N HIS A 206 3.28 9.55 -17.50
CA HIS A 206 2.22 10.05 -16.61
C HIS A 206 0.89 9.32 -16.84
N GLU A 207 0.51 9.12 -18.11
CA GLU A 207 -0.74 8.42 -18.45
C GLU A 207 -0.72 6.95 -18.01
N MET A 208 0.37 6.22 -18.22
CA MET A 208 0.49 4.82 -17.77
C MET A 208 0.34 4.70 -16.24
N MET A 209 0.92 5.62 -15.48
CA MET A 209 0.76 5.65 -14.03
C MET A 209 -0.70 5.91 -13.63
N LEU A 210 -1.36 6.83 -14.33
CA LEU A 210 -2.78 7.14 -14.10
C LEU A 210 -3.71 5.99 -14.52
N GLU A 211 -3.38 5.26 -15.61
CA GLU A 211 -4.08 4.03 -16.01
C GLU A 211 -4.02 2.96 -14.91
N THR A 212 -2.86 2.80 -14.25
CA THR A 212 -2.74 1.93 -13.08
C THR A 212 -3.67 2.38 -11.95
N GLY A 213 -3.75 3.68 -11.68
CA GLY A 213 -4.69 4.25 -10.71
C GLY A 213 -6.16 3.99 -11.06
N ARG A 214 -6.55 4.14 -12.34
CA ARG A 214 -7.91 3.83 -12.84
C ARG A 214 -8.24 2.35 -12.67
N ALA A 215 -7.32 1.48 -13.07
CA ALA A 215 -7.53 0.05 -12.92
C ALA A 215 -7.78 -0.35 -11.46
N VAL A 216 -7.00 0.19 -10.52
CA VAL A 216 -7.23 -0.04 -9.08
C VAL A 216 -8.58 0.52 -8.61
N ALA A 217 -8.99 1.68 -9.15
CA ALA A 217 -10.30 2.27 -8.83
C ALA A 217 -11.49 1.40 -9.26
N ASP A 218 -11.30 0.53 -10.26
CA ASP A 218 -12.32 -0.38 -10.78
C ASP A 218 -12.19 -1.82 -10.23
N MET A 219 -11.12 -2.12 -9.49
CA MET A 219 -10.98 -3.40 -8.77
C MET A 219 -11.80 -3.41 -7.47
N ASP A 220 -12.30 -4.58 -7.06
CA ASP A 220 -12.92 -4.76 -5.74
C ASP A 220 -11.85 -4.80 -4.62
N VAL A 221 -11.17 -3.67 -4.42
CA VAL A 221 -10.21 -3.48 -3.32
C VAL A 221 -10.67 -2.34 -2.41
N GLN A 222 -10.50 -2.50 -1.11
CA GLN A 222 -11.03 -1.56 -0.11
C GLN A 222 -10.04 -0.50 0.29
N GLY A 223 -8.79 -0.67 -0.11
CA GLY A 223 -7.73 0.29 0.22
C GLY A 223 -6.65 0.38 -0.84
N ILE A 224 -5.91 1.48 -0.79
CA ILE A 224 -4.78 1.74 -1.67
C ILE A 224 -3.60 2.32 -0.91
N LYS A 225 -2.39 1.92 -1.30
CA LYS A 225 -1.13 2.60 -0.99
C LYS A 225 -0.47 3.06 -2.28
N ILE A 226 -0.33 4.36 -2.44
CA ILE A 226 0.42 4.94 -3.54
C ILE A 226 1.85 5.20 -3.04
N HIS A 227 2.82 4.55 -3.66
CA HIS A 227 4.23 4.72 -3.36
C HIS A 227 4.91 5.55 -4.45
N LEU A 228 5.79 6.45 -4.03
CA LEU A 228 6.80 7.01 -4.91
C LEU A 228 7.94 5.99 -5.05
N LEU A 229 8.45 5.80 -6.25
CA LEU A 229 9.66 5.02 -6.45
C LEU A 229 10.83 5.67 -5.71
N HIS A 230 11.45 4.93 -4.80
CA HIS A 230 12.70 5.29 -4.16
C HIS A 230 13.83 4.43 -4.73
N LEU A 231 14.75 5.06 -5.44
CA LEU A 231 15.96 4.38 -5.87
C LEU A 231 16.93 4.27 -4.70
N MET A 232 17.18 3.05 -4.26
CA MET A 232 18.07 2.78 -3.14
C MET A 232 19.39 2.15 -3.60
N ARG A 233 20.47 2.51 -2.92
CA ARG A 233 21.78 1.88 -3.09
C ARG A 233 21.68 0.38 -2.93
N LYS A 234 22.53 -0.34 -3.67
CA LYS A 234 22.61 -1.83 -3.62
C LYS A 234 21.37 -2.56 -4.16
N THR A 235 20.43 -1.86 -4.80
CA THR A 235 19.36 -2.51 -5.55
C THR A 235 19.74 -2.70 -7.01
N PRO A 236 19.24 -3.74 -7.70
CA PRO A 236 19.48 -3.95 -9.13
C PRO A 236 19.02 -2.77 -9.99
N MET A 237 18.04 -1.99 -9.53
CA MET A 237 17.48 -0.84 -10.24
C MET A 237 18.49 0.30 -10.46
N VAL A 238 19.58 0.35 -9.67
CA VAL A 238 20.66 1.33 -9.88
C VAL A 238 21.22 1.21 -11.30
N LYS A 239 21.41 -0.01 -11.82
CA LYS A 239 21.87 -0.23 -13.21
C LYS A 239 20.87 0.28 -14.24
N GLN A 240 19.58 0.18 -13.97
CA GLN A 240 18.52 0.73 -14.84
C GLN A 240 18.57 2.26 -14.88
N TYR A 241 18.82 2.89 -13.74
CA TYR A 241 19.00 4.34 -13.64
C TYR A 241 20.24 4.82 -14.38
N GLU A 242 21.37 4.16 -14.17
CA GLU A 242 22.64 4.45 -14.87
C GLU A 242 22.53 4.27 -16.38
N ALA A 243 21.68 3.34 -16.83
CA ALA A 243 21.36 3.12 -18.24
C ALA A 243 20.32 4.12 -18.80
N GLY A 244 19.84 5.07 -18.02
CA GLY A 244 18.84 6.08 -18.43
C GLY A 244 17.43 5.55 -18.62
N LEU A 245 17.10 4.36 -18.07
CA LEU A 245 15.77 3.75 -18.23
C LEU A 245 14.71 4.32 -17.28
N LEU A 246 15.11 5.10 -16.29
CA LEU A 246 14.20 5.80 -15.40
C LEU A 246 14.72 7.19 -15.05
N ARG A 247 13.79 8.11 -14.79
CA ARG A 247 14.06 9.42 -14.20
C ARG A 247 13.29 9.56 -12.89
N PHE A 248 13.72 10.44 -12.03
CA PHE A 248 12.93 10.80 -10.86
C PHE A 248 11.81 11.75 -11.26
N LEU A 249 10.63 11.52 -10.68
CA LEU A 249 9.55 12.49 -10.74
C LEU A 249 9.93 13.72 -9.89
N GLU A 250 9.63 14.90 -10.39
CA GLU A 250 9.69 16.11 -9.59
C GLU A 250 8.56 16.12 -8.56
N LYS A 251 8.74 16.83 -7.43
CA LYS A 251 7.76 16.85 -6.35
C LYS A 251 6.37 17.25 -6.85
N ASP A 252 6.28 18.34 -7.60
CA ASP A 252 4.99 18.88 -8.04
C ASP A 252 4.34 17.99 -9.11
N GLU A 253 5.14 17.32 -9.95
CA GLU A 253 4.67 16.30 -10.88
C GLU A 253 4.04 15.12 -10.13
N TYR A 254 4.71 14.62 -9.10
CA TYR A 254 4.19 13.54 -8.26
C TYR A 254 2.92 13.94 -7.51
N VAL A 255 2.90 15.13 -6.93
CA VAL A 255 1.73 15.66 -6.22
C VAL A 255 0.53 15.78 -7.16
N SER A 256 0.74 16.34 -8.37
CA SER A 256 -0.29 16.43 -9.39
C SER A 256 -0.88 15.06 -9.74
N LEU A 257 -0.02 14.08 -10.04
CA LEU A 257 -0.41 12.73 -10.42
C LEU A 257 -1.20 12.01 -9.30
N VAL A 258 -0.76 12.14 -8.06
CA VAL A 258 -1.48 11.57 -6.90
C VAL A 258 -2.86 12.21 -6.74
N VAL A 259 -2.98 13.52 -6.92
CA VAL A 259 -4.28 14.21 -6.86
C VAL A 259 -5.17 13.79 -8.03
N ASP A 260 -4.64 13.66 -9.25
CA ASP A 260 -5.40 13.11 -10.41
C ASP A 260 -5.93 11.72 -10.10
N THR A 261 -5.14 10.89 -9.43
CA THR A 261 -5.55 9.55 -8.98
C THR A 261 -6.65 9.63 -7.92
N LEU A 262 -6.49 10.46 -6.90
CA LEU A 262 -7.52 10.63 -5.86
C LEU A 262 -8.87 11.03 -6.45
N GLU A 263 -8.91 11.89 -7.45
CA GLU A 263 -10.15 12.33 -8.11
C GLU A 263 -10.97 11.20 -8.76
N ILE A 264 -10.29 10.10 -9.14
CA ILE A 264 -10.92 8.94 -9.81
C ILE A 264 -11.15 7.75 -8.88
N LEU A 265 -10.52 7.69 -7.70
CA LEU A 265 -10.76 6.63 -6.73
C LEU A 265 -12.19 6.65 -6.19
N PRO A 266 -12.81 5.51 -5.87
CA PRO A 266 -14.06 5.47 -5.11
C PRO A 266 -13.94 6.26 -3.80
N PRO A 267 -14.97 7.05 -3.40
CA PRO A 267 -14.94 7.78 -2.13
C PRO A 267 -14.78 6.90 -0.89
N GLU A 268 -15.27 5.66 -0.97
CA GLU A 268 -15.20 4.65 0.10
C GLU A 268 -13.83 3.98 0.22
N MET A 269 -12.98 4.04 -0.80
CA MET A 269 -11.67 3.42 -0.80
C MET A 269 -10.73 4.12 0.20
N ILE A 270 -10.17 3.37 1.14
CA ILE A 270 -9.30 3.91 2.19
C ILE A 270 -7.89 4.12 1.66
N VAL A 271 -7.41 5.34 1.74
CA VAL A 271 -6.04 5.70 1.38
C VAL A 271 -5.12 5.45 2.58
N HIS A 272 -4.40 4.34 2.53
CA HIS A 272 -3.46 3.96 3.59
C HIS A 272 -2.20 4.83 3.58
N ARG A 273 -1.75 5.25 2.38
CA ARG A 273 -0.53 6.05 2.20
C ARG A 273 -0.51 6.71 0.82
N LEU A 274 0.01 7.94 0.76
CA LEU A 274 0.23 8.68 -0.49
C LEU A 274 1.71 8.81 -0.88
N THR A 275 2.64 8.41 -0.01
CA THR A 275 4.08 8.39 -0.29
C THR A 275 4.78 7.39 0.64
N GLY A 276 5.91 6.84 0.19
CA GLY A 276 6.75 5.94 0.98
C GLY A 276 7.75 6.69 1.87
N ASP A 277 8.47 5.90 2.66
CA ASP A 277 9.68 6.35 3.37
C ASP A 277 10.87 5.52 2.84
N ALA A 278 12.04 6.12 2.77
CA ALA A 278 13.29 5.43 2.45
C ALA A 278 14.38 5.74 3.48
N PRO A 279 15.24 4.78 3.82
CA PRO A 279 16.41 5.05 4.66
C PRO A 279 17.31 6.09 4.00
N ARG A 280 17.62 7.16 4.74
CA ARG A 280 18.35 8.32 4.21
C ARG A 280 19.74 7.95 3.66
N ASP A 281 20.42 7.04 4.32
CA ASP A 281 21.75 6.55 3.96
C ASP A 281 21.75 5.66 2.70
N LEU A 282 20.61 5.03 2.39
CA LEU A 282 20.45 4.18 1.21
C LEU A 282 19.83 4.92 0.01
N LEU A 283 19.13 6.03 0.22
CA LEU A 283 18.43 6.73 -0.84
C LEU A 283 19.41 7.40 -1.82
N ILE A 284 19.23 7.12 -3.11
CA ILE A 284 19.88 7.84 -4.23
C ILE A 284 18.94 8.96 -4.70
N GLY A 285 17.64 8.71 -4.75
CA GLY A 285 16.64 9.71 -5.14
C GLY A 285 15.22 9.14 -5.21
N PRO A 286 14.24 10.04 -5.36
CA PRO A 286 14.34 11.51 -5.34
C PRO A 286 14.53 12.08 -3.93
N MET A 287 15.49 12.98 -3.76
CA MET A 287 15.89 13.48 -2.44
C MET A 287 14.82 14.33 -1.74
N TRP A 288 13.92 14.98 -2.50
CA TRP A 288 12.83 15.76 -1.94
C TRP A 288 11.85 14.92 -1.10
N SER A 289 11.77 13.61 -1.36
CA SER A 289 10.91 12.67 -0.62
C SER A 289 11.26 12.53 0.87
N LEU A 290 12.51 12.85 1.25
CA LEU A 290 12.94 12.88 2.66
C LEU A 290 12.24 13.96 3.49
N LYS A 291 11.64 14.96 2.84
CA LYS A 291 10.89 16.03 3.49
C LYS A 291 9.39 15.67 3.55
N LYS A 292 9.09 14.56 4.19
CA LYS A 292 7.75 13.94 4.21
C LYS A 292 6.62 14.91 4.52
N TRP A 293 6.79 15.82 5.50
CA TRP A 293 5.75 16.77 5.87
C TRP A 293 5.49 17.82 4.78
N GLU A 294 6.53 18.26 4.06
CA GLU A 294 6.36 19.16 2.91
C GLU A 294 5.55 18.47 1.80
N VAL A 295 5.81 17.19 1.56
CA VAL A 295 5.08 16.40 0.55
C VAL A 295 3.61 16.19 0.95
N LEU A 296 3.35 15.84 2.21
CA LEU A 296 1.99 15.63 2.70
C LEU A 296 1.16 16.94 2.67
N ASN A 297 1.77 18.06 3.05
CA ASN A 297 1.11 19.36 2.96
C ASN A 297 0.84 19.76 1.50
N ALA A 298 1.75 19.46 0.58
CA ALA A 298 1.56 19.75 -0.84
C ALA A 298 0.34 19.02 -1.45
N PHE A 299 0.00 17.80 -1.01
CA PHE A 299 -1.24 17.15 -1.44
C PHE A 299 -2.48 17.91 -0.97
N ASP A 300 -2.49 18.34 0.30
CA ASP A 300 -3.62 19.11 0.86
C ASP A 300 -3.77 20.48 0.17
N GLU A 301 -2.66 21.13 -0.15
CA GLU A 301 -2.63 22.42 -0.86
C GLU A 301 -3.13 22.24 -2.30
N GLU A 302 -2.68 21.21 -2.99
CA GLU A 302 -3.08 20.95 -4.38
C GLU A 302 -4.56 20.59 -4.48
N LEU A 303 -5.08 19.74 -3.56
CA LEU A 303 -6.52 19.46 -3.48
C LEU A 303 -7.36 20.71 -3.24
N ARG A 304 -6.88 21.65 -2.40
CA ARG A 304 -7.56 22.94 -2.17
C ARG A 304 -7.47 23.86 -3.39
N ARG A 305 -6.28 23.96 -3.99
CA ARG A 305 -6.04 24.80 -5.17
C ARG A 305 -6.92 24.39 -6.36
N ARG A 306 -7.13 23.08 -6.55
CA ARG A 306 -8.01 22.54 -7.59
C ARG A 306 -9.49 22.52 -7.19
N ASP A 307 -9.81 22.90 -5.96
CA ASP A 307 -11.12 22.69 -5.34
C ASP A 307 -11.68 21.30 -5.63
N THR A 308 -10.89 20.27 -5.32
CA THR A 308 -11.18 18.89 -5.62
C THR A 308 -11.05 17.98 -4.40
N TRP A 309 -11.54 16.74 -4.53
CA TRP A 309 -11.53 15.71 -3.48
C TRP A 309 -11.55 14.32 -4.08
N GLN A 310 -11.31 13.31 -3.24
CA GLN A 310 -11.37 11.91 -3.68
C GLN A 310 -12.73 11.56 -4.26
N GLY A 311 -12.74 11.00 -5.46
CA GLY A 311 -13.94 10.54 -6.15
C GLY A 311 -14.67 11.61 -6.95
N LYS A 312 -14.23 12.87 -6.97
CA LYS A 312 -14.95 13.96 -7.67
C LYS A 312 -15.18 13.65 -9.16
N LYS A 313 -14.15 13.17 -9.86
CA LYS A 313 -14.27 12.82 -11.29
C LYS A 313 -15.11 11.56 -11.49
N ARG A 314 -14.94 10.55 -10.63
CA ARG A 314 -15.71 9.30 -10.67
C ARG A 314 -17.21 9.57 -10.49
N LEU A 315 -17.59 10.32 -9.48
CA LEU A 315 -18.99 10.68 -9.20
C LEU A 315 -19.62 11.50 -10.33
N LYS A 316 -18.86 12.39 -10.97
CA LYS A 316 -19.33 13.12 -12.16
C LYS A 316 -19.63 12.19 -13.32
N SER A 317 -18.73 11.24 -13.61
CA SER A 317 -18.92 10.26 -14.68
C SER A 317 -20.15 9.39 -14.46
N LEU A 318 -20.37 8.90 -13.24
CA LEU A 318 -21.55 8.09 -12.88
C LEU A 318 -22.85 8.88 -13.06
N LYS A 319 -22.94 10.09 -12.53
CA LYS A 319 -24.12 10.95 -12.71
C LYS A 319 -24.39 11.30 -14.17
N THR A 320 -23.35 11.50 -14.98
CA THR A 320 -23.52 11.77 -16.41
C THR A 320 -24.07 10.55 -17.15
N ALA A 321 -23.62 9.35 -16.78
CA ALA A 321 -24.12 8.10 -17.33
C ALA A 321 -25.60 7.87 -16.97
N GLU A 322 -26.01 8.13 -15.73
CA GLU A 322 -27.42 8.04 -15.28
C GLU A 322 -28.36 9.02 -15.98
N VAL A 323 -27.88 10.22 -16.31
CA VAL A 323 -28.71 11.23 -17.04
C VAL A 323 -28.89 10.89 -18.52
N ASN A 324 -27.93 10.11 -19.08
CA ASN A 324 -27.95 9.73 -20.51
C ASN A 324 -28.54 8.33 -20.75
N ALA A 325 -28.90 7.57 -19.71
CA ALA A 325 -29.57 6.27 -19.76
C ALA A 325 -31.10 6.41 -19.62
#